data_b867fbf4663714206c55b06e2a777771
#
_entry.id   b867fbf4663714206c55b06e2a777771
#
_cell.length_a   1.000
_cell.length_b   1.000
_cell.length_c   1.000
_cell.angle_alpha   90.00
_cell.angle_beta   90.00
_cell.angle_gamma   90.00
#
_symmetry.space_group_name_H-M   'P 1'
#
loop_
_entity.id
_entity.type
_entity.pdbx_description
1 polymer ?
#
loop_
_entity_poly.entity_id
_entity_poly.type
_entity_poly.pdbx_seq_one_letter_code
_entity_poly.pdbx_strand_id
1 'polypeptide(L)'
;MFDRKAYKQIAKKQLQGRYATPILIMLFTTAVILVINIPTFIQQARMYEAGGEYYTMMEGLGSLMGVSVILSLVSFFIIGVIEIADARFYIVMSRTTEKQTFGTYIKGFSLWLQGFLGMLWMFLWVFLWALLFYIPGIVKAYAYSQMFYILAEHPNVGVRKAMKLSMAITKGYKGDLFVMSLSFFGWALLSGLTFGILNFWLVPYMEMSFTNAYHALKAQALKTGTVTADDFGPTDPELPGAATTEANAENGSAE
;
A
#
# COMPACT_ATOMS: atom_id res chain seq x y z
N MET A 1 -2.44 3.40 23.40
CA MET A 1 -1.68 4.57 22.96
C MET A 1 -0.87 4.17 21.73
N PHE A 2 -0.83 4.98 20.66
CA PHE A 2 -0.06 4.68 19.45
C PHE A 2 1.44 4.77 19.73
N ASP A 3 2.19 3.71 19.48
CA ASP A 3 3.64 3.66 19.75
C ASP A 3 4.44 3.32 18.49
N ARG A 4 4.78 4.37 17.72
CA ARG A 4 5.59 4.26 16.50
C ARG A 4 6.96 3.60 16.71
N LYS A 5 7.57 3.77 17.92
CA LYS A 5 8.88 3.18 18.19
C LYS A 5 8.75 1.67 18.36
N ALA A 6 7.72 1.22 19.09
CA ALA A 6 7.43 -0.20 19.25
C ALA A 6 7.15 -0.87 17.90
N TYR A 7 6.31 -0.28 17.04
CA TYR A 7 6.00 -0.86 15.72
C TYR A 7 7.24 -1.00 14.84
N LYS A 8 8.13 -0.02 14.85
CA LYS A 8 9.42 -0.07 14.16
C LYS A 8 10.35 -1.14 14.72
N GLN A 9 10.43 -1.28 16.03
CA GLN A 9 11.24 -2.31 16.67
C GLN A 9 10.71 -3.74 16.35
N ILE A 10 9.39 -3.92 16.39
CA ILE A 10 8.74 -5.17 16.00
C ILE A 10 9.05 -5.48 14.53
N ALA A 11 8.87 -4.52 13.63
CA ALA A 11 9.16 -4.67 12.21
C ALA A 11 10.62 -5.09 11.96
N LYS A 12 11.57 -4.47 12.65
CA LYS A 12 13.00 -4.84 12.55
C LYS A 12 13.25 -6.28 12.98
N LYS A 13 12.62 -6.73 14.06
CA LYS A 13 12.72 -8.13 14.53
C LYS A 13 12.08 -9.10 13.53
N GLN A 14 10.90 -8.77 13.01
CA GLN A 14 10.17 -9.62 12.05
C GLN A 14 10.92 -9.76 10.72
N LEU A 15 11.66 -8.74 10.30
CA LEU A 15 12.45 -8.76 9.07
C LEU A 15 13.83 -9.41 9.23
N GLN A 16 14.32 -9.60 10.44
CA GLN A 16 15.65 -10.14 10.68
C GLN A 16 15.81 -11.55 10.08
N GLY A 17 16.75 -11.70 9.15
CA GLY A 17 16.97 -12.94 8.40
C GLY A 17 15.91 -13.27 7.34
N ARG A 18 14.96 -12.34 7.05
CA ARG A 18 13.81 -12.56 6.15
C ARG A 18 13.68 -11.49 5.05
N TYR A 19 14.71 -10.69 4.82
CA TYR A 19 14.70 -9.60 3.81
C TYR A 19 14.68 -10.10 2.35
N ALA A 20 15.12 -11.33 2.07
CA ALA A 20 15.32 -11.81 0.71
C ALA A 20 14.03 -11.71 -0.14
N THR A 21 12.90 -12.20 0.35
CA THR A 21 11.63 -12.17 -0.39
C THR A 21 11.08 -10.75 -0.55
N PRO A 22 11.01 -9.88 0.48
CA PRO A 22 10.67 -8.47 0.31
C PRO A 22 11.53 -7.73 -0.72
N ILE A 23 12.84 -7.95 -0.73
CA ILE A 23 13.75 -7.36 -1.74
C ILE A 23 13.42 -7.88 -3.14
N LEU A 24 13.17 -9.18 -3.29
CA LEU A 24 12.75 -9.77 -4.57
C LEU A 24 11.43 -9.19 -5.07
N ILE A 25 10.45 -8.98 -4.20
CA ILE A 25 9.18 -8.34 -4.52
C ILE A 25 9.42 -6.92 -5.01
N MET A 26 10.22 -6.14 -4.30
CA MET A 26 10.56 -4.78 -4.67
C MET A 26 11.28 -4.71 -6.04
N LEU A 27 12.22 -5.62 -6.29
CA LEU A 27 12.89 -5.72 -7.60
C LEU A 27 11.89 -6.04 -8.71
N PHE A 28 10.99 -7.00 -8.47
CA PHE A 28 9.96 -7.38 -9.41
C PHE A 28 9.01 -6.21 -9.73
N THR A 29 8.49 -5.54 -8.72
CA THR A 29 7.56 -4.40 -8.90
C THR A 29 8.25 -3.23 -9.59
N THR A 30 9.50 -2.94 -9.25
CA THR A 30 10.31 -1.92 -9.94
C THR A 30 10.52 -2.29 -11.41
N ALA A 31 10.87 -3.55 -11.71
CA ALA A 31 11.04 -4.02 -13.08
C ALA A 31 9.75 -3.90 -13.89
N VAL A 32 8.60 -4.26 -13.31
CA VAL A 32 7.28 -4.11 -13.97
C VAL A 32 7.02 -2.64 -14.33
N ILE A 33 7.25 -1.72 -13.39
CA ILE A 33 7.03 -0.29 -13.61
C ILE A 33 8.00 0.25 -14.69
N LEU A 34 9.27 -0.16 -14.66
CA LEU A 34 10.25 0.25 -15.67
C LEU A 34 9.85 -0.24 -17.07
N VAL A 35 9.44 -1.52 -17.21
CA VAL A 35 9.02 -2.09 -18.50
C VAL A 35 7.82 -1.35 -19.07
N ILE A 36 6.83 -1.01 -18.26
CA ILE A 36 5.66 -0.25 -18.69
C ILE A 36 6.04 1.14 -19.21
N ASN A 37 7.08 1.76 -18.63
CA ASN A 37 7.51 3.11 -19.00
C ASN A 37 8.53 3.14 -20.15
N ILE A 38 9.03 1.99 -20.64
CA ILE A 38 9.97 1.92 -21.78
C ILE A 38 9.49 2.75 -22.99
N PRO A 39 8.21 2.65 -23.45
CA PRO A 39 7.74 3.42 -24.59
C PRO A 39 7.87 4.94 -24.39
N THR A 40 7.62 5.43 -23.18
CA THR A 40 7.79 6.86 -22.85
C THR A 40 9.25 7.28 -22.95
N PHE A 41 10.18 6.47 -22.44
CA PHE A 41 11.61 6.76 -22.54
C PHE A 41 12.12 6.76 -23.99
N ILE A 42 11.66 5.81 -24.81
CA ILE A 42 12.01 5.75 -26.24
C ILE A 42 11.48 6.98 -26.97
N GLN A 43 10.24 7.39 -26.72
CA GLN A 43 9.68 8.60 -27.33
C GLN A 43 10.42 9.86 -26.89
N GLN A 44 10.75 9.99 -25.61
CA GLN A 44 11.56 11.11 -25.12
C GLN A 44 12.92 11.16 -25.82
N ALA A 45 13.62 10.02 -25.95
CA ALA A 45 14.91 9.95 -26.64
C ALA A 45 14.79 10.41 -28.11
N ARG A 46 13.78 9.95 -28.84
CA ARG A 46 13.52 10.36 -30.23
C ARG A 46 13.25 11.86 -30.37
N MET A 47 12.58 12.48 -29.41
CA MET A 47 12.35 13.93 -29.39
C MET A 47 13.65 14.72 -29.23
N TYR A 48 14.60 14.22 -28.44
CA TYR A 48 15.95 14.82 -28.31
C TYR A 48 16.76 14.69 -29.59
N GLU A 49 16.65 13.57 -30.31
CA GLU A 49 17.36 13.31 -31.57
C GLU A 49 16.82 14.15 -32.74
N ALA A 50 15.53 14.47 -32.74
CA ALA A 50 14.87 15.23 -33.82
C ALA A 50 15.27 16.71 -33.92
N GLY A 51 16.15 17.21 -33.07
CA GLY A 51 16.89 18.48 -33.26
C GLY A 51 16.07 19.77 -33.29
N GLY A 52 14.81 19.75 -32.84
CA GLY A 52 14.06 20.97 -32.55
C GLY A 52 13.34 21.63 -33.71
N GLU A 53 13.04 20.95 -34.81
CA GLU A 53 12.07 21.46 -35.77
C GLU A 53 10.69 21.57 -35.12
N TYR A 54 10.09 22.77 -35.13
CA TYR A 54 8.86 23.08 -34.41
C TYR A 54 7.71 22.10 -34.70
N TYR A 55 7.52 21.70 -35.96
CA TYR A 55 6.45 20.76 -36.36
C TYR A 55 6.69 19.34 -35.86
N THR A 56 7.91 18.82 -35.96
CA THR A 56 8.27 17.50 -35.43
C THR A 56 8.19 17.48 -33.90
N MET A 57 8.51 18.60 -33.25
CA MET A 57 8.36 18.77 -31.82
C MET A 57 6.88 18.75 -31.37
N MET A 58 5.98 19.43 -32.11
CA MET A 58 4.54 19.46 -31.78
C MET A 58 3.86 18.11 -32.01
N GLU A 59 4.17 17.42 -33.12
CA GLU A 59 3.69 16.03 -33.35
C GLU A 59 4.23 15.08 -32.29
N GLY A 60 5.51 15.17 -31.96
CA GLY A 60 6.15 14.39 -30.90
C GLY A 60 5.51 14.60 -29.54
N LEU A 61 5.22 15.85 -29.16
CA LEU A 61 4.49 16.21 -27.94
C LEU A 61 3.09 15.60 -27.90
N GLY A 62 2.33 15.68 -29.00
CA GLY A 62 0.98 15.12 -29.09
C GLY A 62 0.98 13.60 -28.91
N SER A 63 1.88 12.90 -29.59
CA SER A 63 2.04 11.44 -29.46
C SER A 63 2.56 11.03 -28.08
N LEU A 64 3.51 11.78 -27.51
CA LEU A 64 4.03 11.56 -26.16
C LEU A 64 2.91 11.72 -25.11
N MET A 65 2.08 12.77 -25.23
CA MET A 65 0.95 12.99 -24.32
C MET A 65 -0.04 11.83 -24.40
N GLY A 66 -0.40 11.38 -25.60
CA GLY A 66 -1.33 10.24 -25.79
C GLY A 66 -0.80 8.94 -25.17
N VAL A 67 0.44 8.58 -25.47
CA VAL A 67 1.09 7.38 -24.90
C VAL A 67 1.24 7.50 -23.39
N SER A 68 1.66 8.66 -22.90
CA SER A 68 1.84 8.87 -21.45
C SER A 68 0.52 8.75 -20.68
N VAL A 69 -0.60 9.22 -21.23
CA VAL A 69 -1.93 9.06 -20.61
C VAL A 69 -2.30 7.58 -20.53
N ILE A 70 -2.16 6.83 -21.63
CA ILE A 70 -2.48 5.39 -21.64
C ILE A 70 -1.60 4.65 -20.64
N LEU A 71 -0.29 4.88 -20.64
CA LEU A 71 0.63 4.22 -19.72
C LEU A 71 0.39 4.61 -18.27
N SER A 72 -0.02 5.87 -18.01
CA SER A 72 -0.42 6.30 -16.67
C SER A 72 -1.67 5.58 -16.17
N LEU A 73 -2.67 5.34 -17.03
CA LEU A 73 -3.85 4.56 -16.69
C LEU A 73 -3.50 3.09 -16.41
N VAL A 74 -2.64 2.50 -17.24
CA VAL A 74 -2.15 1.12 -17.03
C VAL A 74 -1.36 1.03 -15.73
N SER A 75 -0.45 1.97 -15.48
CA SER A 75 0.33 2.04 -14.23
C SER A 75 -0.56 2.20 -13.02
N PHE A 76 -1.57 3.06 -13.11
CA PHE A 76 -2.55 3.28 -12.04
C PHE A 76 -3.32 1.99 -11.69
N PHE A 77 -3.75 1.23 -12.71
CA PHE A 77 -4.36 -0.08 -12.52
C PHE A 77 -3.42 -1.05 -11.79
N ILE A 78 -2.18 -1.15 -12.26
CA ILE A 78 -1.18 -2.08 -11.74
C ILE A 78 -0.77 -1.72 -10.30
N ILE A 79 -0.63 -0.43 -9.98
CA ILE A 79 -0.30 0.02 -8.62
C ILE A 79 -1.37 -0.45 -7.63
N GLY A 80 -2.67 -0.34 -7.94
CA GLY A 80 -3.73 -0.81 -7.05
C GLY A 80 -3.67 -2.33 -6.79
N VAL A 81 -3.27 -3.10 -7.79
CA VAL A 81 -3.09 -4.56 -7.65
C VAL A 81 -1.84 -4.89 -6.83
N ILE A 82 -0.76 -4.14 -7.00
CA ILE A 82 0.48 -4.27 -6.23
C ILE A 82 0.21 -3.95 -4.75
N GLU A 83 -0.46 -2.84 -4.46
CA GLU A 83 -0.74 -2.40 -3.08
C GLU A 83 -1.49 -3.45 -2.26
N ILE A 84 -2.51 -4.10 -2.85
CA ILE A 84 -3.24 -5.15 -2.12
C ILE A 84 -2.41 -6.43 -1.96
N ALA A 85 -1.57 -6.76 -2.95
CA ALA A 85 -0.66 -7.89 -2.86
C ALA A 85 0.42 -7.68 -1.79
N ASP A 86 0.97 -6.47 -1.72
CA ASP A 86 1.92 -6.06 -0.67
C ASP A 86 1.25 -6.11 0.70
N ALA A 87 0.08 -5.51 0.86
CA ALA A 87 -0.66 -5.54 2.12
C ALA A 87 -0.89 -6.99 2.60
N ARG A 88 -1.34 -7.87 1.68
CA ARG A 88 -1.54 -9.29 2.00
C ARG A 88 -0.23 -9.98 2.40
N PHE A 89 0.83 -9.78 1.64
CA PHE A 89 2.14 -10.36 1.91
C PHE A 89 2.69 -9.95 3.29
N TYR A 90 2.65 -8.66 3.61
CA TYR A 90 3.15 -8.17 4.89
C TYR A 90 2.26 -8.56 6.08
N ILE A 91 0.94 -8.71 5.90
CA ILE A 91 0.05 -9.30 6.91
C ILE A 91 0.47 -10.75 7.21
N VAL A 92 0.65 -11.59 6.20
CA VAL A 92 1.13 -12.97 6.36
C VAL A 92 2.48 -12.98 7.09
N MET A 93 3.42 -12.18 6.60
CA MET A 93 4.77 -12.10 7.16
C MET A 93 4.79 -11.62 8.60
N SER A 94 3.88 -10.74 9.00
CA SER A 94 3.77 -10.22 10.37
C SER A 94 3.24 -11.25 11.36
N ARG A 95 2.45 -12.22 10.89
CA ARG A 95 1.81 -13.26 11.70
C ARG A 95 2.60 -14.56 11.78
N THR A 96 3.63 -14.71 10.98
CA THR A 96 4.45 -15.93 10.91
C THR A 96 5.91 -15.62 11.23
N THR A 97 6.62 -16.63 11.77
CA THR A 97 8.08 -16.58 11.96
C THR A 97 8.83 -17.19 10.79
N GLU A 98 8.16 -17.93 9.94
CA GLU A 98 8.75 -18.61 8.79
C GLU A 98 9.10 -17.63 7.65
N LYS A 99 10.10 -18.02 6.85
CA LYS A 99 10.46 -17.29 5.64
C LYS A 99 9.34 -17.43 4.61
N GLN A 100 8.77 -16.33 4.22
CA GLN A 100 7.76 -16.32 3.17
C GLN A 100 8.39 -16.45 1.79
N THR A 101 7.70 -17.12 0.88
CA THR A 101 8.13 -17.30 -0.50
C THR A 101 7.52 -16.24 -1.41
N PHE A 102 8.08 -16.08 -2.61
CA PHE A 102 7.48 -15.21 -3.63
C PHE A 102 6.07 -15.68 -4.04
N GLY A 103 5.79 -16.98 -3.94
CA GLY A 103 4.45 -17.55 -4.15
C GLY A 103 3.38 -16.97 -3.21
N THR A 104 3.75 -16.65 -1.96
CA THR A 104 2.84 -15.96 -1.02
C THR A 104 2.43 -14.58 -1.53
N TYR A 105 3.34 -13.85 -2.17
CA TYR A 105 3.06 -12.57 -2.78
C TYR A 105 2.13 -12.71 -3.99
N ILE A 106 2.41 -13.69 -4.86
CA ILE A 106 1.60 -13.95 -6.06
C ILE A 106 0.14 -14.27 -5.70
N LYS A 107 -0.12 -14.95 -4.60
CA LYS A 107 -1.49 -15.18 -4.11
C LYS A 107 -2.28 -13.89 -3.86
N GLY A 108 -1.61 -12.79 -3.55
CA GLY A 108 -2.24 -11.47 -3.39
C GLY A 108 -2.87 -10.96 -4.68
N PHE A 109 -2.38 -11.38 -5.85
CA PHE A 109 -2.96 -10.99 -7.14
C PHE A 109 -4.35 -11.58 -7.38
N SER A 110 -4.79 -12.57 -6.63
CA SER A 110 -6.18 -13.06 -6.69
C SER A 110 -7.19 -11.95 -6.32
N LEU A 111 -6.75 -10.95 -5.55
CA LEU A 111 -7.55 -9.80 -5.12
C LEU A 111 -7.41 -8.58 -6.05
N TRP A 112 -7.00 -8.80 -7.32
CA TRP A 112 -6.71 -7.72 -8.27
C TRP A 112 -7.86 -6.74 -8.45
N LEU A 113 -9.11 -7.23 -8.47
CA LEU A 113 -10.29 -6.39 -8.65
C LEU A 113 -10.51 -5.47 -7.44
N GLN A 114 -10.36 -6.00 -6.22
CA GLN A 114 -10.45 -5.21 -4.99
C GLN A 114 -9.33 -4.17 -4.92
N GLY A 115 -8.10 -4.54 -5.31
CA GLY A 115 -6.96 -3.65 -5.38
C GLY A 115 -7.19 -2.49 -6.35
N PHE A 116 -7.61 -2.80 -7.58
CA PHE A 116 -7.94 -1.78 -8.58
C PHE A 116 -9.08 -0.86 -8.16
N LEU A 117 -10.23 -1.44 -7.76
CA LEU A 117 -11.38 -0.65 -7.32
C LEU A 117 -11.06 0.15 -6.04
N GLY A 118 -10.24 -0.39 -5.15
CA GLY A 118 -9.74 0.30 -3.98
C GLY A 118 -8.92 1.52 -4.34
N MET A 119 -7.97 1.37 -5.24
CA MET A 119 -7.13 2.47 -5.72
C MET A 119 -7.98 3.54 -6.41
N LEU A 120 -8.87 3.15 -7.32
CA LEU A 120 -9.76 4.07 -8.03
C LEU A 120 -10.63 4.87 -7.05
N TRP A 121 -11.23 4.19 -6.07
CA TRP A 121 -12.10 4.80 -5.08
C TRP A 121 -11.33 5.73 -4.13
N MET A 122 -10.17 5.31 -3.67
CA MET A 122 -9.30 6.12 -2.81
C MET A 122 -8.80 7.36 -3.55
N PHE A 123 -8.31 7.20 -4.77
CA PHE A 123 -7.83 8.30 -5.60
C PHE A 123 -8.94 9.34 -5.85
N LEU A 124 -10.15 8.90 -6.23
CA LEU A 124 -11.28 9.78 -6.46
C LEU A 124 -11.54 10.69 -5.24
N TRP A 125 -11.63 10.12 -4.06
CA TRP A 125 -11.93 10.90 -2.85
C TRP A 125 -10.76 11.77 -2.40
N VAL A 126 -9.53 11.27 -2.45
CA VAL A 126 -8.35 12.08 -2.11
C VAL A 126 -8.21 13.24 -3.08
N PHE A 127 -8.41 13.00 -4.38
CA PHE A 127 -8.37 14.03 -5.42
C PHE A 127 -9.43 15.10 -5.21
N LEU A 128 -10.69 14.72 -4.95
CA LEU A 128 -11.77 15.68 -4.68
C LEU A 128 -11.48 16.55 -3.45
N TRP A 129 -10.94 15.96 -2.39
CA TRP A 129 -10.55 16.72 -1.21
C TRP A 129 -9.34 17.61 -1.45
N ALA A 130 -8.36 17.15 -2.24
CA ALA A 130 -7.17 17.93 -2.59
C ALA A 130 -7.52 19.10 -3.52
N LEU A 131 -8.51 18.92 -4.41
CA LEU A 131 -9.03 19.99 -5.28
C LEU A 131 -9.68 21.12 -4.46
N LEU A 132 -10.38 20.76 -3.37
CA LEU A 132 -10.99 21.73 -2.48
C LEU A 132 -9.94 22.49 -1.65
N PHE A 133 -9.08 21.73 -0.95
CA PHE A 133 -7.94 22.23 -0.19
C PHE A 133 -6.87 21.14 -0.06
N TYR A 134 -5.61 21.49 -0.30
CA TYR A 134 -4.47 20.55 -0.26
C TYR A 134 -4.32 19.84 1.09
N ILE A 135 -4.44 20.59 2.21
CA ILE A 135 -4.29 20.03 3.57
C ILE A 135 -5.37 18.98 3.91
N PRO A 136 -6.68 19.22 3.69
CA PRO A 136 -7.70 18.18 3.84
C PRO A 136 -7.44 16.94 2.98
N GLY A 137 -6.90 17.09 1.77
CA GLY A 137 -6.50 15.96 0.91
C GLY A 137 -5.48 15.04 1.61
N ILE A 138 -4.42 15.62 2.19
CA ILE A 138 -3.42 14.87 2.97
C ILE A 138 -4.07 14.15 4.16
N VAL A 139 -4.90 14.85 4.93
CA VAL A 139 -5.59 14.25 6.10
C VAL A 139 -6.48 13.07 5.69
N LYS A 140 -7.12 13.16 4.51
CA LYS A 140 -7.96 12.07 3.97
C LYS A 140 -7.12 10.92 3.44
N ALA A 141 -5.96 11.18 2.83
CA ALA A 141 -5.03 10.11 2.43
C ALA A 141 -4.64 9.25 3.64
N TYR A 142 -4.28 9.85 4.78
CA TYR A 142 -4.03 9.11 6.02
C TYR A 142 -5.28 8.42 6.58
N ALA A 143 -6.46 9.00 6.42
CA ALA A 143 -7.71 8.36 6.84
C ALA A 143 -8.03 7.09 6.04
N TYR A 144 -7.60 7.01 4.80
CA TYR A 144 -7.82 5.88 3.89
C TYR A 144 -6.64 4.90 3.83
N SER A 145 -5.52 5.23 4.44
CA SER A 145 -4.26 4.48 4.34
C SER A 145 -4.34 3.00 4.78
N GLN A 146 -5.32 2.65 5.63
CA GLN A 146 -5.47 1.29 6.12
C GLN A 146 -6.42 0.43 5.26
N MET A 147 -7.00 1.01 4.20
CA MET A 147 -8.03 0.35 3.38
C MET A 147 -7.51 -0.92 2.69
N PHE A 148 -6.30 -0.89 2.15
CA PHE A 148 -5.73 -2.05 1.46
C PHE A 148 -5.43 -3.21 2.41
N TYR A 149 -4.99 -2.93 3.64
CA TYR A 149 -4.82 -3.96 4.68
C TYR A 149 -6.17 -4.60 5.05
N ILE A 150 -7.24 -3.79 5.16
CA ILE A 150 -8.59 -4.30 5.44
C ILE A 150 -9.08 -5.18 4.28
N LEU A 151 -8.93 -4.74 3.03
CA LEU A 151 -9.32 -5.52 1.85
C LEU A 151 -8.51 -6.81 1.71
N ALA A 152 -7.22 -6.78 2.03
CA ALA A 152 -6.34 -7.94 1.98
C ALA A 152 -6.67 -8.97 3.07
N GLU A 153 -7.10 -8.51 4.25
CA GLU A 153 -7.47 -9.38 5.37
C GLU A 153 -8.91 -9.87 5.29
N HIS A 154 -9.82 -9.03 4.76
CA HIS A 154 -11.26 -9.26 4.67
C HIS A 154 -11.78 -8.99 3.25
N PRO A 155 -11.51 -9.88 2.27
CA PRO A 155 -11.83 -9.62 0.86
C PRO A 155 -13.31 -9.37 0.57
N ASN A 156 -14.19 -9.93 1.41
CA ASN A 156 -15.64 -9.84 1.23
C ASN A 156 -16.26 -8.53 1.74
N VAL A 157 -15.46 -7.67 2.39
CA VAL A 157 -15.95 -6.41 3.01
C VAL A 157 -16.41 -5.38 1.98
N GLY A 158 -15.84 -5.42 0.78
CA GLY A 158 -16.09 -4.44 -0.27
C GLY A 158 -15.41 -3.08 -0.03
N VAL A 159 -15.02 -2.42 -1.13
CA VAL A 159 -14.17 -1.21 -1.12
C VAL A 159 -14.75 -0.06 -0.30
N ARG A 160 -16.06 0.23 -0.47
CA ARG A 160 -16.70 1.35 0.24
C ARG A 160 -16.73 1.15 1.76
N LYS A 161 -17.01 -0.09 2.21
CA LYS A 161 -17.04 -0.43 3.63
C LYS A 161 -15.62 -0.44 4.19
N ALA A 162 -14.64 -1.01 3.47
CA ALA A 162 -13.23 -0.99 3.86
C ALA A 162 -12.70 0.45 4.04
N MET A 163 -13.06 1.39 3.17
CA MET A 163 -12.72 2.80 3.33
C MET A 163 -13.35 3.41 4.59
N LYS A 164 -14.63 3.11 4.88
CA LYS A 164 -15.29 3.59 6.11
C LYS A 164 -14.62 3.02 7.36
N LEU A 165 -14.27 1.74 7.35
CA LEU A 165 -13.54 1.09 8.44
C LEU A 165 -12.14 1.68 8.61
N SER A 166 -11.42 1.96 7.51
CA SER A 166 -10.13 2.66 7.54
C SER A 166 -10.26 4.02 8.23
N MET A 167 -11.29 4.80 7.89
CA MET A 167 -11.57 6.08 8.56
C MET A 167 -11.87 5.93 10.05
N ALA A 168 -12.58 4.87 10.43
CA ALA A 168 -12.95 4.59 11.82
C ALA A 168 -11.73 4.21 12.66
N ILE A 169 -10.91 3.26 12.19
CA ILE A 169 -9.72 2.79 12.95
C ILE A 169 -8.60 3.85 13.00
N THR A 170 -8.53 4.76 12.03
CA THR A 170 -7.54 5.86 12.02
C THR A 170 -8.03 7.11 12.75
N LYS A 171 -9.27 7.13 13.24
CA LYS A 171 -9.82 8.29 13.96
C LYS A 171 -9.02 8.57 15.23
N GLY A 172 -8.48 9.80 15.33
CA GLY A 172 -7.61 10.22 16.44
C GLY A 172 -6.12 9.91 16.22
N TYR A 173 -5.74 9.05 15.24
CA TYR A 173 -4.36 8.60 15.02
C TYR A 173 -3.75 9.05 13.68
N LYS A 174 -4.44 9.90 12.91
CA LYS A 174 -3.94 10.40 11.61
C LYS A 174 -2.63 11.18 11.75
N GLY A 175 -2.54 12.01 12.81
CA GLY A 175 -1.33 12.75 13.14
C GLY A 175 -0.16 11.82 13.52
N ASP A 176 -0.44 10.75 14.26
CA ASP A 176 0.56 9.76 14.63
C ASP A 176 1.09 8.99 13.40
N LEU A 177 0.20 8.62 12.47
CA LEU A 177 0.57 8.01 11.19
C LEU A 177 1.40 8.98 10.33
N PHE A 178 1.03 10.26 10.27
CA PHE A 178 1.82 11.29 9.61
C PHE A 178 3.22 11.42 10.21
N VAL A 179 3.32 11.52 11.54
CA VAL A 179 4.62 11.60 12.23
C VAL A 179 5.43 10.31 12.05
N MET A 180 4.76 9.16 11.95
CA MET A 180 5.42 7.90 11.62
C MET A 180 6.02 7.94 10.21
N SER A 181 5.28 8.41 9.20
CA SER A 181 5.79 8.62 7.84
C SER A 181 6.95 9.59 7.82
N LEU A 182 6.81 10.74 8.51
CA LEU A 182 7.86 11.76 8.60
C LEU A 182 9.15 11.21 9.25
N SER A 183 9.02 10.24 10.15
CA SER A 183 10.17 9.61 10.80
C SER A 183 11.02 8.72 9.89
N PHE A 184 10.55 8.43 8.68
CA PHE A 184 11.30 7.76 7.62
C PHE A 184 11.87 8.76 6.59
N PHE A 185 11.47 10.03 6.65
CA PHE A 185 11.85 11.04 5.67
C PHE A 185 13.38 11.22 5.55
N GLY A 186 14.09 11.24 6.68
CA GLY A 186 15.56 11.32 6.67
C GLY A 186 16.23 10.13 5.97
N TRP A 187 15.68 8.94 6.13
CA TRP A 187 16.14 7.75 5.44
C TRP A 187 15.81 7.78 3.94
N ALA A 188 14.66 8.34 3.57
CA ALA A 188 14.28 8.54 2.17
C ALA A 188 15.22 9.52 1.47
N LEU A 189 15.62 10.61 2.13
CA LEU A 189 16.64 11.53 1.61
C LEU A 189 17.99 10.82 1.41
N LEU A 190 18.42 10.03 2.38
CA LEU A 190 19.64 9.23 2.29
C LEU A 190 19.56 8.20 1.15
N SER A 191 18.38 7.64 0.91
CA SER A 191 18.15 6.74 -0.23
C SER A 191 18.36 7.46 -1.56
N GLY A 192 17.90 8.71 -1.69
CA GLY A 192 18.19 9.55 -2.87
C GLY A 192 19.68 9.72 -3.12
N LEU A 193 20.48 9.96 -2.07
CA LEU A 193 21.93 10.08 -2.15
C LEU A 193 22.63 8.77 -2.56
N THR A 194 22.04 7.63 -2.28
CA THR A 194 22.57 6.30 -2.66
C THR A 194 21.95 5.77 -3.96
N PHE A 195 21.41 6.63 -4.82
CA PHE A 195 20.73 6.24 -6.07
C PHE A 195 19.64 5.15 -5.85
N GLY A 196 18.97 5.18 -4.70
CA GLY A 196 17.92 4.23 -4.37
C GLY A 196 18.37 2.88 -3.79
N ILE A 197 19.67 2.63 -3.66
CA ILE A 197 20.18 1.35 -3.11
C ILE A 197 19.64 1.10 -1.70
N LEU A 198 19.52 2.13 -0.88
CA LEU A 198 19.00 2.00 0.48
C LEU A 198 17.54 1.53 0.53
N ASN A 199 16.76 1.75 -0.53
CA ASN A 199 15.35 1.34 -0.60
C ASN A 199 15.17 -0.18 -0.46
N PHE A 200 16.14 -1.01 -0.85
CA PHE A 200 16.06 -2.45 -0.68
C PHE A 200 15.85 -2.89 0.78
N TRP A 201 16.29 -2.09 1.73
CA TRP A 201 16.06 -2.33 3.16
C TRP A 201 15.00 -1.41 3.73
N LEU A 202 14.94 -0.16 3.25
CA LEU A 202 14.04 0.85 3.79
C LEU A 202 12.58 0.54 3.47
N VAL A 203 12.25 0.18 2.22
CA VAL A 203 10.85 -0.09 1.82
C VAL A 203 10.26 -1.26 2.60
N PRO A 204 10.88 -2.46 2.66
CA PRO A 204 10.34 -3.54 3.49
C PRO A 204 10.19 -3.18 4.96
N TYR A 205 11.11 -2.36 5.48
CA TYR A 205 11.04 -1.90 6.87
C TYR A 205 9.89 -0.93 7.11
N MET A 206 9.61 -0.04 6.16
CA MET A 206 8.46 0.85 6.22
C MET A 206 7.15 0.06 6.16
N GLU A 207 7.00 -0.80 5.17
CA GLU A 207 5.79 -1.62 4.96
C GLU A 207 5.47 -2.46 6.19
N MET A 208 6.45 -3.19 6.73
CA MET A 208 6.26 -3.98 7.94
C MET A 208 5.91 -3.11 9.16
N SER A 209 6.46 -1.91 9.25
CA SER A 209 6.14 -0.97 10.33
C SER A 209 4.69 -0.47 10.24
N PHE A 210 4.20 -0.15 9.04
CA PHE A 210 2.80 0.25 8.82
C PHE A 210 1.83 -0.92 9.00
N THR A 211 2.22 -2.15 8.63
CA THR A 211 1.45 -3.36 8.91
C THR A 211 1.26 -3.56 10.43
N ASN A 212 2.32 -3.37 11.22
CA ASN A 212 2.20 -3.42 12.69
C ASN A 212 1.32 -2.30 13.25
N ALA A 213 1.39 -1.09 12.67
CA ALA A 213 0.49 0.00 13.03
C ALA A 213 -0.97 -0.34 12.69
N TYR A 214 -1.25 -0.96 11.54
CA TYR A 214 -2.57 -1.45 11.17
C TYR A 214 -3.12 -2.42 12.21
N HIS A 215 -2.36 -3.45 12.59
CA HIS A 215 -2.79 -4.41 13.60
C HIS A 215 -3.12 -3.74 14.94
N ALA A 216 -2.29 -2.79 15.37
CA ALA A 216 -2.52 -2.05 16.61
C ALA A 216 -3.76 -1.15 16.54
N LEU A 217 -3.96 -0.44 15.43
CA LEU A 217 -5.13 0.43 15.22
C LEU A 217 -6.42 -0.39 15.18
N LYS A 218 -6.42 -1.52 14.47
CA LYS A 218 -7.57 -2.44 14.41
C LYS A 218 -7.89 -3.00 15.80
N ALA A 219 -6.90 -3.51 16.52
CA ALA A 219 -7.09 -4.04 17.87
C ALA A 219 -7.59 -2.96 18.84
N GLN A 220 -7.08 -1.73 18.75
CA GLN A 220 -7.54 -0.62 19.58
C GLN A 220 -8.99 -0.23 19.26
N ALA A 221 -9.39 -0.18 17.99
CA ALA A 221 -10.74 0.17 17.57
C ALA A 221 -11.78 -0.90 18.01
N LEU A 222 -11.41 -2.17 17.94
CA LEU A 222 -12.21 -3.28 18.48
C LEU A 222 -12.35 -3.16 20.01
N LYS A 223 -11.25 -2.91 20.73
CA LYS A 223 -11.26 -2.76 22.19
C LYS A 223 -12.11 -1.58 22.68
N THR A 224 -12.15 -0.48 21.92
CA THR A 224 -12.93 0.72 22.27
C THR A 224 -14.37 0.66 21.78
N GLY A 225 -14.77 -0.40 21.08
CA GLY A 225 -16.10 -0.51 20.48
C GLY A 225 -16.35 0.49 19.34
N THR A 226 -15.28 1.08 18.78
CA THR A 226 -15.40 1.98 17.61
C THR A 226 -15.82 1.22 16.36
N VAL A 227 -15.43 -0.04 16.27
CA VAL A 227 -15.82 -1.03 15.26
C VAL A 227 -16.00 -2.37 15.96
N THR A 228 -16.82 -3.25 15.38
CA THR A 228 -17.04 -4.62 15.85
C THR A 228 -16.35 -5.62 14.90
N ALA A 229 -16.17 -6.86 15.33
CA ALA A 229 -15.65 -7.92 14.47
C ALA A 229 -16.58 -8.16 13.26
N ASP A 230 -17.88 -8.10 13.46
CA ASP A 230 -18.91 -8.26 12.42
C ASP A 230 -18.84 -7.18 11.33
N ASP A 231 -18.32 -6.00 11.66
CA ASP A 231 -18.11 -4.94 10.65
C ASP A 231 -17.09 -5.34 9.60
N PHE A 232 -16.10 -6.14 9.96
CA PHE A 232 -15.08 -6.62 9.02
C PHE A 232 -15.57 -7.84 8.21
N GLY A 233 -16.51 -8.62 8.75
CA GLY A 233 -16.90 -9.90 8.17
C GLY A 233 -15.79 -10.97 8.30
N PRO A 234 -15.92 -12.10 7.60
CA PRO A 234 -14.97 -13.20 7.71
C PRO A 234 -13.56 -12.79 7.26
N THR A 235 -12.57 -13.29 7.96
CA THR A 235 -11.16 -13.16 7.59
C THR A 235 -10.85 -14.10 6.42
N ASP A 236 -9.92 -13.73 5.54
CA ASP A 236 -9.44 -14.63 4.49
C ASP A 236 -8.92 -15.93 5.12
N PRO A 237 -9.52 -17.11 4.83
CA PRO A 237 -9.15 -18.38 5.46
C PRO A 237 -7.71 -18.83 5.15
N GLU A 238 -7.09 -18.28 4.09
CA GLU A 238 -5.70 -18.57 3.76
C GLU A 238 -4.70 -17.78 4.62
N LEU A 239 -5.17 -16.81 5.41
CA LEU A 239 -4.28 -16.04 6.28
C LEU A 239 -3.95 -16.81 7.57
N PRO A 240 -2.68 -16.78 8.02
CA PRO A 240 -2.29 -17.37 9.29
C PRO A 240 -3.09 -16.79 10.46
N GLY A 241 -3.65 -17.63 11.31
CA GLY A 241 -4.43 -17.23 12.48
C GLY A 241 -5.89 -16.87 12.20
N ALA A 242 -6.41 -17.08 10.99
CA ALA A 242 -7.82 -16.84 10.66
C ALA A 242 -8.77 -17.66 11.54
N ALA A 243 -8.49 -18.95 11.72
CA ALA A 243 -9.33 -19.86 12.52
C ALA A 243 -9.42 -19.48 14.01
N THR A 244 -8.34 -18.92 14.59
CA THR A 244 -8.36 -18.47 16.00
C THR A 244 -9.15 -17.16 16.19
N THR A 245 -9.27 -16.35 15.17
CA THR A 245 -10.01 -15.09 15.21
C THR A 245 -11.52 -15.35 15.18
N GLU A 246 -11.97 -16.33 14.40
CA GLU A 246 -13.37 -16.75 14.31
C GLU A 246 -13.85 -17.42 15.61
N ALA A 247 -13.07 -18.34 16.18
CA ALA A 247 -13.40 -19.00 17.44
C ALA A 247 -13.51 -18.02 18.62
N ASN A 248 -12.71 -16.96 18.64
CA ASN A 248 -12.81 -15.94 19.69
C ASN A 248 -13.98 -14.96 19.46
N ALA A 249 -14.44 -14.76 18.23
CA ALA A 249 -15.61 -13.96 17.93
C ALA A 249 -16.91 -14.69 18.34
N GLU A 250 -17.01 -15.99 18.10
CA GLU A 250 -18.15 -16.83 18.51
C GLU A 250 -18.27 -16.93 20.03
N ASN A 251 -17.15 -17.08 20.76
CA ASN A 251 -17.16 -17.15 22.23
C ASN A 251 -17.44 -15.80 22.91
N GLY A 252 -17.13 -14.67 22.28
CA GLY A 252 -17.41 -13.34 22.81
C GLY A 252 -18.86 -12.85 22.58
N SER A 253 -19.64 -13.54 21.73
CA SER A 253 -21.06 -13.25 21.49
C SER A 253 -22.02 -14.08 22.37
N ALA A 254 -21.47 -14.99 23.22
CA ALA A 254 -22.21 -15.89 24.07
C ALA A 254 -22.23 -15.48 25.58
N GLU A 255 -21.59 -14.35 25.92
CA GLU A 255 -21.66 -13.71 27.24
C GLU A 255 -22.43 -12.37 27.14
#